data_b3728fa2a13b021fa107d037665b812f
#
_entry.id   b3728fa2a13b021fa107d037665b812f
#
_cell.length_a   1.000
_cell.length_b   1.000
_cell.length_c   1.000
_cell.angle_alpha   90.00
_cell.angle_beta   90.00
_cell.angle_gamma   90.00
#
_symmetry.space_group_name_H-M   'P 1'
#
loop_
_entity.id
_entity.type
_entity.pdbx_description
1 polymer ?
#
loop_
_entity_poly.entity_id
_entity_poly.type
_entity_poly.pdbx_seq_one_letter_code
_entity_poly.pdbx_strand_id
1 'polypeptide(L)'
;LLMMSRLPARLGVAVLARAALFSAWRFEVSLVLGMACLFGLLFGCLIERAQICFTSAARDLWTTGRTRAAFGILLGMAAACIGTFAAIRLGVAPKIFWMGPNAIIGGILFGIGIVLAGGCETGWMYRSMEGQVHFWVVGIGNVIGGTLVAIFWDQLGTRLALPYPKLNLLESFGPGNGLLLTFAGLALCLLLVQLNASRFTRPRKPNHEPDRQTDPVA
;
A
#
# COMPACT_ATOMS: atom_id res chain seq x y z
N LEU A 1 -6.47 -28.33 -24.93
CA LEU A 1 -6.85 -27.19 -24.06
C LEU A 1 -6.57 -27.45 -22.59
N LEU A 2 -6.86 -28.62 -22.03
CA LEU A 2 -6.62 -29.00 -20.63
C LEU A 2 -5.13 -29.09 -20.23
N MET A 3 -4.25 -29.30 -21.20
CA MET A 3 -2.79 -29.43 -20.98
C MET A 3 -2.11 -28.05 -20.85
N MET A 4 -2.63 -27.00 -21.49
CA MET A 4 -2.11 -25.63 -21.41
C MET A 4 -2.45 -24.95 -20.05
N SER A 5 -3.53 -25.33 -19.39
CA SER A 5 -3.92 -24.75 -18.09
C SER A 5 -3.04 -25.24 -16.92
N ARG A 6 -2.35 -26.35 -17.06
CA ARG A 6 -1.47 -26.91 -16.00
C ARG A 6 -0.01 -26.44 -16.09
N LEU A 7 0.40 -25.92 -17.23
CA LEU A 7 1.77 -25.45 -17.43
C LEU A 7 2.13 -24.24 -16.55
N PRO A 8 1.29 -23.18 -16.46
CA PRO A 8 1.59 -22.05 -15.59
C PRO A 8 1.58 -22.43 -14.10
N ALA A 9 0.70 -23.35 -13.69
CA ALA A 9 0.69 -23.83 -12.30
C ALA A 9 1.95 -24.60 -11.92
N ARG A 10 2.46 -25.46 -12.83
CA ARG A 10 3.71 -26.23 -12.61
C ARG A 10 4.93 -25.32 -12.57
N LEU A 11 4.98 -24.30 -13.44
CA LEU A 11 6.04 -23.29 -13.41
C LEU A 11 6.01 -22.46 -12.12
N GLY A 12 4.83 -22.06 -11.65
CA GLY A 12 4.67 -21.37 -10.38
C GLY A 12 5.15 -22.19 -9.20
N VAL A 13 4.77 -23.47 -9.14
CA VAL A 13 5.24 -24.39 -8.10
C VAL A 13 6.76 -24.59 -8.17
N ALA A 14 7.34 -24.72 -9.37
CA ALA A 14 8.78 -24.85 -9.54
C ALA A 14 9.56 -23.60 -9.09
N VAL A 15 9.04 -22.42 -9.37
CA VAL A 15 9.62 -21.16 -8.91
C VAL A 15 9.54 -21.04 -7.39
N LEU A 16 8.40 -21.34 -6.79
CA LEU A 16 8.23 -21.35 -5.34
C LEU A 16 9.14 -22.36 -4.65
N ALA A 17 9.25 -23.57 -5.20
CA ALA A 17 10.15 -24.60 -4.69
C ALA A 17 11.63 -24.13 -4.74
N ARG A 18 12.06 -23.52 -5.85
CA ARG A 18 13.42 -22.97 -5.96
C ARG A 18 13.66 -21.82 -4.98
N ALA A 19 12.68 -20.94 -4.80
CA ALA A 19 12.77 -19.86 -3.83
C ALA A 19 12.83 -20.37 -2.39
N ALA A 20 12.05 -21.43 -2.06
CA ALA A 20 12.11 -22.08 -0.77
C ALA A 20 13.46 -22.80 -0.53
N LEU A 21 13.98 -23.50 -1.54
CA LEU A 21 15.32 -24.12 -1.48
C LEU A 21 16.42 -23.06 -1.30
N PHE A 22 16.32 -21.94 -2.02
CA PHE A 22 17.24 -20.82 -1.87
C PHE A 22 17.19 -20.23 -0.47
N SER A 23 16.00 -20.01 0.08
CA SER A 23 15.85 -19.52 1.45
C SER A 23 16.40 -20.52 2.49
N ALA A 24 16.17 -21.83 2.30
CA ALA A 24 16.72 -22.87 3.15
C ALA A 24 18.25 -22.89 3.12
N TRP A 25 18.86 -22.81 1.93
CA TRP A 25 20.31 -22.71 1.80
C TRP A 25 20.87 -21.46 2.49
N ARG A 26 20.16 -20.34 2.45
CA ARG A 26 20.59 -19.10 3.14
C ARG A 26 20.52 -19.21 4.67
N PHE A 27 19.71 -20.10 5.21
CA PHE A 27 19.73 -20.39 6.66
C PHE A 27 21.06 -20.98 7.14
N GLU A 28 21.73 -21.78 6.31
CA GLU A 28 23.06 -22.32 6.64
C GLU A 28 24.15 -21.23 6.70
N VAL A 29 23.99 -20.18 5.89
CA VAL A 29 24.95 -19.05 5.83
C VAL A 29 24.69 -18.05 6.97
N SER A 30 23.44 -17.68 7.22
CA SER A 30 23.03 -16.73 8.25
C SER A 30 21.55 -16.87 8.56
N LEU A 31 21.23 -17.07 9.84
CA LEU A 31 19.86 -17.13 10.32
C LEU A 31 19.04 -15.89 9.94
N VAL A 32 19.65 -14.71 10.07
CA VAL A 32 19.00 -13.43 9.75
C VAL A 32 18.63 -13.36 8.26
N LEU A 33 19.53 -13.80 7.38
CA LEU A 33 19.31 -13.79 5.94
C LEU A 33 18.25 -14.81 5.51
N GLY A 34 18.27 -16.00 6.12
CA GLY A 34 17.26 -17.03 5.90
C GLY A 34 15.86 -16.56 6.32
N MET A 35 15.75 -15.96 7.51
CA MET A 35 14.48 -15.40 8.00
C MET A 35 14.00 -14.25 7.09
N ALA A 36 14.88 -13.35 6.65
CA ALA A 36 14.51 -12.27 5.73
C ALA A 36 13.98 -12.81 4.40
N CYS A 37 14.60 -13.83 3.83
CA CYS A 37 14.12 -14.48 2.61
C CYS A 37 12.75 -15.15 2.81
N LEU A 38 12.55 -15.84 3.93
CA LEU A 38 11.28 -16.48 4.26
C LEU A 38 10.15 -15.44 4.40
N PHE A 39 10.39 -14.38 5.19
CA PHE A 39 9.42 -13.30 5.33
C PHE A 39 9.15 -12.60 4.00
N GLY A 40 10.16 -12.34 3.19
CA GLY A 40 9.99 -11.74 1.86
C GLY A 40 9.11 -12.59 0.95
N LEU A 41 9.27 -13.93 0.98
CA LEU A 41 8.46 -14.87 0.23
C LEU A 41 6.99 -14.87 0.70
N LEU A 42 6.78 -14.91 2.00
CA LEU A 42 5.44 -14.86 2.59
C LEU A 42 4.73 -13.55 2.26
N PHE A 43 5.42 -12.40 2.41
CA PHE A 43 4.88 -11.10 2.05
C PHE A 43 4.58 -10.99 0.56
N GLY A 44 5.45 -11.49 -0.32
CA GLY A 44 5.21 -11.51 -1.75
C GLY A 44 3.93 -12.29 -2.11
N CYS A 45 3.74 -13.48 -1.54
CA CYS A 45 2.52 -14.26 -1.73
C CYS A 45 1.27 -13.57 -1.18
N LEU A 46 1.38 -12.92 -0.02
CA LEU A 46 0.26 -12.18 0.58
C LEU A 46 -0.14 -10.97 -0.28
N ILE A 47 0.82 -10.18 -0.74
CA ILE A 47 0.57 -9.00 -1.57
C ILE A 47 -0.07 -9.40 -2.90
N GLU A 48 0.44 -10.43 -3.55
CA GLU A 48 -0.10 -10.95 -4.80
C GLU A 48 -1.53 -11.46 -4.63
N ARG A 49 -1.80 -12.22 -3.58
CA ARG A 49 -3.14 -12.74 -3.28
C ARG A 49 -4.14 -11.67 -2.88
N ALA A 50 -3.70 -10.72 -2.07
CA ALA A 50 -4.57 -9.67 -1.55
C ALA A 50 -4.76 -8.53 -2.55
N GLN A 51 -3.88 -8.37 -3.54
CA GLN A 51 -3.87 -7.30 -4.56
C GLN A 51 -4.07 -5.91 -3.95
N ILE A 52 -3.44 -5.68 -2.78
CA ILE A 52 -3.59 -4.43 -2.03
C ILE A 52 -2.87 -3.31 -2.77
N CYS A 53 -3.63 -2.31 -3.20
CA CYS A 53 -3.11 -1.11 -3.84
C CYS A 53 -3.81 0.13 -3.30
N PHE A 54 -3.05 1.03 -2.69
CA PHE A 54 -3.58 2.29 -2.16
C PHE A 54 -4.25 3.15 -3.25
N THR A 55 -3.64 3.22 -4.42
CA THR A 55 -4.18 3.96 -5.56
C THR A 55 -5.53 3.40 -6.00
N SER A 56 -5.65 2.07 -6.09
CA SER A 56 -6.92 1.43 -6.42
C SER A 56 -7.97 1.66 -5.35
N ALA A 57 -7.61 1.55 -4.08
CA ALA A 57 -8.52 1.80 -2.96
C ALA A 57 -9.02 3.25 -2.94
N ALA A 58 -8.13 4.22 -3.14
CA ALA A 58 -8.50 5.62 -3.24
C ALA A 58 -9.39 5.89 -4.46
N ARG A 59 -9.00 5.40 -5.64
CA ARG A 59 -9.80 5.55 -6.86
C ARG A 59 -11.19 4.97 -6.69
N ASP A 60 -11.30 3.74 -6.21
CA ASP A 60 -12.59 3.07 -6.05
C ASP A 60 -13.48 3.78 -5.03
N LEU A 61 -12.88 4.34 -3.98
CA LEU A 61 -13.60 5.15 -3.00
C LEU A 61 -14.20 6.43 -3.62
N TRP A 62 -13.45 7.12 -4.49
CA TRP A 62 -13.88 8.38 -5.11
C TRP A 62 -14.76 8.19 -6.35
N THR A 63 -14.56 7.11 -7.11
CA THR A 63 -15.29 6.89 -8.38
C THR A 63 -16.53 6.03 -8.22
N THR A 64 -16.48 5.00 -7.39
CA THR A 64 -17.54 4.00 -7.23
C THR A 64 -18.15 3.94 -5.83
N GLY A 65 -17.54 4.62 -4.86
CA GLY A 65 -17.95 4.54 -3.46
C GLY A 65 -17.66 3.20 -2.79
N ARG A 66 -16.84 2.33 -3.40
CA ARG A 66 -16.46 1.04 -2.82
C ARG A 66 -15.47 1.24 -1.68
N THR A 67 -15.86 0.86 -0.47
CA THR A 67 -15.07 1.06 0.75
C THR A 67 -14.26 -0.15 1.16
N ARG A 68 -14.51 -1.33 0.60
CA ARG A 68 -13.92 -2.60 1.06
C ARG A 68 -12.39 -2.57 1.13
N ALA A 69 -11.72 -2.06 0.09
CA ALA A 69 -10.26 -1.99 0.05
C ALA A 69 -9.72 -0.95 1.04
N ALA A 70 -10.32 0.24 1.10
CA ALA A 70 -9.94 1.29 2.05
C ALA A 70 -10.11 0.82 3.51
N PHE A 71 -11.23 0.16 3.82
CA PHE A 71 -11.48 -0.40 5.14
C PHE A 71 -10.45 -1.48 5.51
N GLY A 72 -10.13 -2.38 4.59
CA GLY A 72 -9.12 -3.41 4.80
C GLY A 72 -7.72 -2.83 5.08
N ILE A 73 -7.34 -1.78 4.36
CA ILE A 73 -6.06 -1.08 4.60
C ILE A 73 -6.04 -0.43 5.98
N LEU A 74 -7.09 0.29 6.36
CA LEU A 74 -7.17 0.96 7.67
C LEU A 74 -7.18 -0.05 8.83
N LEU A 75 -7.86 -1.18 8.66
CA LEU A 75 -7.83 -2.27 9.65
C LEU A 75 -6.44 -2.89 9.77
N GLY A 76 -5.76 -3.12 8.64
CA GLY A 76 -4.37 -3.57 8.62
C GLY A 76 -3.41 -2.59 9.30
N MET A 77 -3.59 -1.28 9.08
CA MET A 77 -2.82 -0.24 9.77
C MET A 77 -3.07 -0.24 11.28
N ALA A 78 -4.32 -0.42 11.72
CA ALA A 78 -4.65 -0.53 13.14
C ALA A 78 -3.96 -1.74 13.79
N ALA A 79 -4.01 -2.90 13.15
CA ALA A 79 -3.29 -4.10 13.61
C ALA A 79 -1.78 -3.89 13.65
N ALA A 80 -1.20 -3.25 12.62
CA ALA A 80 0.22 -2.92 12.57
C ALA A 80 0.63 -1.94 13.70
N CYS A 81 -0.22 -0.97 14.04
CA CYS A 81 0.02 -0.06 15.16
C CYS A 81 0.12 -0.80 16.50
N ILE A 82 -0.78 -1.78 16.74
CA ILE A 82 -0.73 -2.60 17.95
C ILE A 82 0.57 -3.43 17.98
N GLY A 83 0.92 -4.08 16.88
CA GLY A 83 2.14 -4.89 16.75
C GLY A 83 3.41 -4.05 16.96
N THR A 84 3.47 -2.87 16.35
CA THR A 84 4.60 -1.94 16.51
C THR A 84 4.72 -1.44 17.95
N PHE A 85 3.61 -1.09 18.57
CA PHE A 85 3.60 -0.66 19.98
C PHE A 85 4.08 -1.79 20.90
N ALA A 86 3.62 -3.01 20.70
CA ALA A 86 4.08 -4.17 21.45
C ALA A 86 5.59 -4.42 21.25
N ALA A 87 6.09 -4.32 20.02
CA ALA A 87 7.52 -4.47 19.72
C ALA A 87 8.37 -3.40 20.42
N ILE A 88 7.93 -2.14 20.43
CA ILE A 88 8.61 -1.05 21.14
C ILE A 88 8.65 -1.33 22.66
N ARG A 89 7.56 -1.86 23.22
CA ARG A 89 7.50 -2.26 24.64
C ARG A 89 8.44 -3.43 24.97
N LEU A 90 8.75 -4.27 23.99
CA LEU A 90 9.72 -5.36 24.10
C LEU A 90 11.18 -4.90 23.91
N GLY A 91 11.41 -3.59 23.73
CA GLY A 91 12.76 -3.02 23.63
C GLY A 91 13.28 -2.79 22.20
N VAL A 92 12.42 -2.95 21.19
CA VAL A 92 12.80 -2.63 19.80
C VAL A 92 12.84 -1.11 19.65
N ALA A 93 13.98 -0.57 19.21
CA ALA A 93 14.12 0.87 18.99
C ALA A 93 13.20 1.37 17.86
N PRO A 94 12.35 2.37 18.12
CA PRO A 94 11.48 2.91 17.10
C PRO A 94 12.27 3.70 16.05
N LYS A 95 11.93 3.51 14.78
CA LYS A 95 12.50 4.32 13.70
C LYS A 95 11.70 5.60 13.55
N ILE A 96 12.29 6.72 13.94
CA ILE A 96 11.63 8.03 13.94
C ILE A 96 12.13 8.84 12.75
N PHE A 97 11.20 9.47 12.02
CA PHE A 97 11.50 10.29 10.86
C PHE A 97 11.35 11.79 11.19
N TRP A 98 12.03 12.63 10.43
CA TRP A 98 11.91 14.08 10.54
C TRP A 98 10.55 14.56 10.01
N MET A 99 9.87 15.39 10.78
CA MET A 99 8.63 16.06 10.35
C MET A 99 8.95 17.47 9.87
N GLY A 100 9.24 17.59 8.58
CA GLY A 100 9.60 18.85 7.95
C GLY A 100 8.95 19.01 6.57
N PRO A 101 9.32 20.03 5.81
CA PRO A 101 8.85 20.28 4.44
C PRO A 101 9.10 19.10 3.51
N ASN A 102 10.11 18.26 3.81
CA ASN A 102 10.37 17.02 3.09
C ASN A 102 9.15 16.09 3.02
N ALA A 103 8.36 16.00 4.10
CA ALA A 103 7.17 15.16 4.13
C ALA A 103 6.06 15.71 3.22
N ILE A 104 5.88 17.03 3.18
CA ILE A 104 4.88 17.70 2.34
C ILE A 104 5.27 17.57 0.87
N ILE A 105 6.49 17.95 0.52
CA ILE A 105 7.00 17.90 -0.85
C ILE A 105 7.00 16.45 -1.35
N GLY A 106 7.54 15.52 -0.54
CA GLY A 106 7.55 14.10 -0.86
C GLY A 106 6.15 13.52 -1.05
N GLY A 107 5.19 13.91 -0.19
CA GLY A 107 3.80 13.49 -0.30
C GLY A 107 3.11 13.98 -1.57
N ILE A 108 3.34 15.22 -1.97
CA ILE A 108 2.80 15.79 -3.23
C ILE A 108 3.40 15.06 -4.44
N LEU A 109 4.73 14.91 -4.49
CA LEU A 109 5.42 14.21 -5.58
C LEU A 109 4.97 12.75 -5.67
N PHE A 110 4.86 12.07 -4.53
CA PHE A 110 4.34 10.71 -4.46
C PHE A 110 2.90 10.63 -4.97
N GLY A 111 2.03 11.56 -4.55
CA GLY A 111 0.63 11.62 -4.98
C GLY A 111 0.49 11.78 -6.50
N ILE A 112 1.27 12.69 -7.10
CA ILE A 112 1.32 12.86 -8.55
C ILE A 112 1.85 11.58 -9.22
N GLY A 113 2.92 11.01 -8.70
CA GLY A 113 3.56 9.81 -9.22
C GLY A 113 2.62 8.61 -9.27
N ILE A 114 1.88 8.31 -8.19
CA ILE A 114 0.96 7.17 -8.15
C ILE A 114 -0.24 7.31 -9.09
N VAL A 115 -0.68 8.54 -9.35
CA VAL A 115 -1.76 8.81 -10.33
C VAL A 115 -1.25 8.58 -11.75
N LEU A 116 -0.08 9.10 -12.09
CA LEU A 116 0.54 8.92 -13.42
C LEU A 116 0.89 7.44 -13.69
N ALA A 117 1.42 6.75 -12.68
CA ALA A 117 1.78 5.35 -12.77
C ALA A 117 0.55 4.40 -12.82
N GLY A 118 -0.61 4.86 -12.32
CA GLY A 118 -1.81 4.01 -12.17
C GLY A 118 -1.68 2.95 -11.08
N GLY A 119 -0.69 3.06 -10.19
CA GLY A 119 -0.43 2.14 -9.09
C GLY A 119 0.51 2.72 -8.05
N CYS A 120 0.34 2.29 -6.79
CA CYS A 120 1.27 2.62 -5.72
C CYS A 120 2.50 1.69 -5.74
N GLU A 121 3.43 1.87 -4.79
CA GLU A 121 4.65 1.05 -4.67
C GLU A 121 4.34 -0.46 -4.67
N THR A 122 3.42 -0.90 -3.84
CA THR A 122 2.98 -2.30 -3.82
C THR A 122 2.28 -2.70 -5.12
N GLY A 123 1.49 -1.78 -5.70
CA GLY A 123 0.71 -2.03 -6.92
C GLY A 123 1.57 -2.31 -8.14
N TRP A 124 2.67 -1.58 -8.36
CA TRP A 124 3.54 -1.83 -9.49
C TRP A 124 4.32 -3.15 -9.33
N MET A 125 4.72 -3.51 -8.11
CA MET A 125 5.47 -4.73 -7.85
C MET A 125 4.71 -5.99 -8.31
N TYR A 126 3.48 -6.22 -7.84
CA TYR A 126 2.77 -7.44 -8.23
C TYR A 126 2.26 -7.39 -9.68
N ARG A 127 1.82 -6.21 -10.17
CA ARG A 127 1.33 -6.07 -11.55
C ARG A 127 2.41 -6.24 -12.60
N SER A 128 3.64 -5.84 -12.32
CA SER A 128 4.77 -6.12 -13.19
C SER A 128 5.01 -7.62 -13.36
N MET A 129 4.82 -8.39 -12.28
CA MET A 129 4.93 -9.86 -12.30
C MET A 129 3.73 -10.53 -12.97
N GLU A 130 2.56 -9.91 -12.96
CA GLU A 130 1.38 -10.33 -13.74
C GLU A 130 1.53 -10.10 -15.25
N GLY A 131 2.63 -9.47 -15.70
CA GLY A 131 2.93 -9.24 -17.10
C GLY A 131 2.46 -7.90 -17.65
N GLN A 132 2.07 -6.95 -16.79
CA GLN A 132 1.72 -5.59 -17.22
C GLN A 132 2.99 -4.77 -17.48
N VAL A 133 3.42 -4.71 -18.74
CA VAL A 133 4.73 -4.18 -19.17
C VAL A 133 4.98 -2.73 -18.75
N HIS A 134 3.94 -1.88 -18.73
CA HIS A 134 4.10 -0.48 -18.32
C HIS A 134 4.60 -0.32 -16.88
N PHE A 135 4.31 -1.29 -15.98
CA PHE A 135 4.81 -1.25 -14.61
C PHE A 135 6.31 -1.55 -14.49
N TRP A 136 6.92 -2.19 -15.49
CA TRP A 136 8.39 -2.28 -15.56
C TRP A 136 9.03 -0.91 -15.75
N VAL A 137 8.41 -0.06 -16.58
CA VAL A 137 8.87 1.33 -16.77
C VAL A 137 8.73 2.11 -15.47
N VAL A 138 7.63 1.92 -14.73
CA VAL A 138 7.43 2.53 -13.39
C VAL A 138 8.52 2.04 -12.42
N GLY A 139 8.84 0.75 -12.41
CA GLY A 139 9.90 0.19 -11.58
C GLY A 139 11.28 0.79 -11.88
N ILE A 140 11.64 0.93 -13.16
CA ILE A 140 12.87 1.60 -13.58
C ILE A 140 12.89 3.05 -13.09
N GLY A 141 11.78 3.78 -13.27
CA GLY A 141 11.62 5.15 -12.77
C GLY A 141 11.80 5.25 -11.25
N ASN A 142 11.26 4.29 -10.50
CA ASN A 142 11.41 4.20 -9.05
C ASN A 142 12.88 4.02 -8.64
N VAL A 143 13.62 3.14 -9.31
CA VAL A 143 15.06 2.92 -9.06
C VAL A 143 15.85 4.20 -9.37
N ILE A 144 15.61 4.83 -10.51
CA ILE A 144 16.29 6.08 -10.89
C ILE A 144 15.96 7.17 -9.87
N GLY A 145 14.70 7.39 -9.52
CA GLY A 145 14.27 8.41 -8.58
C GLY A 145 14.87 8.19 -7.18
N GLY A 146 14.83 6.95 -6.67
CA GLY A 146 15.44 6.60 -5.39
C GLY A 146 16.96 6.81 -5.38
N THR A 147 17.65 6.47 -6.46
CA THR A 147 19.09 6.69 -6.61
C THR A 147 19.44 8.18 -6.63
N LEU A 148 18.67 8.99 -7.37
CA LEU A 148 18.86 10.44 -7.38
C LEU A 148 18.69 11.06 -6.00
N VAL A 149 17.64 10.69 -5.27
CA VAL A 149 17.43 11.16 -3.90
C VAL A 149 18.57 10.72 -2.99
N ALA A 150 19.10 9.50 -3.15
CA ALA A 150 20.22 9.01 -2.36
C ALA A 150 21.52 9.80 -2.64
N ILE A 151 21.81 10.10 -3.92
CA ILE A 151 23.01 10.87 -4.32
C ILE A 151 22.93 12.31 -3.79
N PHE A 152 21.76 12.94 -3.89
CA PHE A 152 21.56 14.31 -3.45
C PHE A 152 21.11 14.43 -1.99
N TRP A 153 21.16 13.34 -1.21
CA TRP A 153 20.66 13.32 0.16
C TRP A 153 21.34 14.37 1.05
N ASP A 154 22.65 14.53 0.94
CA ASP A 154 23.40 15.48 1.78
C ASP A 154 22.95 16.93 1.55
N GLN A 155 22.51 17.28 0.34
CA GLN A 155 22.03 18.63 0.01
C GLN A 155 20.54 18.79 0.37
N LEU A 156 19.71 17.81 0.01
CA LEU A 156 18.28 17.83 0.28
C LEU A 156 17.98 17.62 1.77
N GLY A 157 18.65 16.65 2.40
CA GLY A 157 18.45 16.30 3.80
C GLY A 157 18.82 17.43 4.74
N THR A 158 19.97 18.09 4.50
CA THR A 158 20.44 19.23 5.31
C THR A 158 19.51 20.44 5.26
N ARG A 159 18.79 20.63 4.16
CA ARG A 159 17.87 21.77 3.98
C ARG A 159 16.43 21.44 4.36
N LEU A 160 15.95 20.24 4.04
CA LEU A 160 14.53 19.89 4.11
C LEU A 160 14.18 18.96 5.27
N ALA A 161 15.13 18.23 5.83
CA ALA A 161 14.87 17.25 6.87
C ALA A 161 15.59 17.54 8.19
N LEU A 162 16.92 17.67 8.16
CA LEU A 162 17.76 17.77 9.35
C LEU A 162 17.48 18.98 10.28
N PRO A 163 17.09 20.18 9.78
CA PRO A 163 16.77 21.32 10.64
C PRO A 163 15.49 21.13 11.46
N TYR A 164 14.66 20.15 11.10
CA TYR A 164 13.36 19.94 11.72
C TYR A 164 13.37 18.84 12.78
N PRO A 165 12.58 18.97 13.85
CA PRO A 165 12.56 17.99 14.93
C PRO A 165 12.02 16.64 14.46
N LYS A 166 12.54 15.58 15.06
CA LYS A 166 11.95 14.26 14.95
C LYS A 166 10.79 14.17 15.93
N LEU A 167 9.58 13.98 15.44
CA LEU A 167 8.39 13.86 16.28
C LEU A 167 8.15 12.39 16.61
N ASN A 168 8.27 12.04 17.88
CA ASN A 168 7.85 10.76 18.40
C ASN A 168 6.59 10.96 19.26
N LEU A 169 5.43 10.56 18.74
CA LEU A 169 4.15 10.72 19.45
C LEU A 169 4.14 10.01 20.80
N LEU A 170 4.81 8.84 20.88
CA LEU A 170 4.85 8.06 22.12
C LEU A 170 5.69 8.74 23.21
N GLU A 171 6.72 9.48 22.80
CA GLU A 171 7.63 10.19 23.71
C GLU A 171 7.08 11.56 24.09
N SER A 172 6.47 12.27 23.11
CA SER A 172 5.91 13.61 23.30
C SER A 172 4.62 13.63 24.13
N PHE A 173 3.75 12.64 23.95
CA PHE A 173 2.43 12.58 24.61
C PHE A 173 2.30 11.44 25.63
N GLY A 174 3.35 10.65 25.80
CA GLY A 174 3.34 9.43 26.60
C GLY A 174 2.78 8.22 25.86
N PRO A 175 3.12 7.01 26.31
CA PRO A 175 2.85 5.77 25.55
C PRO A 175 1.34 5.49 25.35
N GLY A 176 0.51 5.84 26.35
CA GLY A 176 -0.95 5.64 26.24
C GLY A 176 -1.62 6.67 25.33
N ASN A 177 -1.31 7.96 25.55
CA ASN A 177 -1.93 9.05 24.79
C ASN A 177 -1.45 9.06 23.31
N GLY A 178 -0.19 8.69 23.04
CA GLY A 178 0.31 8.57 21.68
C GLY A 178 -0.43 7.48 20.90
N LEU A 179 -0.71 6.33 21.54
CA LEU A 179 -1.50 5.27 20.95
C LEU A 179 -2.94 5.69 20.72
N LEU A 180 -3.57 6.33 21.70
CA LEU A 180 -4.93 6.87 21.58
C LEU A 180 -5.05 7.87 20.43
N LEU A 181 -4.09 8.77 20.28
CA LEU A 181 -4.07 9.75 19.18
C LEU A 181 -3.98 9.08 17.82
N THR A 182 -3.16 8.02 17.71
CA THR A 182 -3.05 7.24 16.47
C THR A 182 -4.35 6.54 16.13
N PHE A 183 -5.00 5.90 17.10
CA PHE A 183 -6.31 5.26 16.89
C PHE A 183 -7.42 6.27 16.61
N ALA A 184 -7.40 7.44 17.24
CA ALA A 184 -8.33 8.53 16.93
C ALA A 184 -8.17 9.00 15.48
N GLY A 185 -6.94 9.13 14.98
CA GLY A 185 -6.66 9.45 13.59
C GLY A 185 -7.17 8.37 12.62
N LEU A 186 -6.96 7.10 12.93
CA LEU A 186 -7.48 5.99 12.14
C LEU A 186 -9.02 5.94 12.16
N ALA A 187 -9.64 6.18 13.31
CA ALA A 187 -11.10 6.25 13.43
C ALA A 187 -11.67 7.42 12.62
N LEU A 188 -11.00 8.58 12.63
CA LEU A 188 -11.38 9.72 11.79
C LEU A 188 -11.29 9.35 10.30
N CYS A 189 -10.22 8.68 9.86
CA CYS A 189 -10.11 8.20 8.49
C CYS A 189 -11.22 7.23 8.12
N LEU A 190 -11.58 6.29 9.00
CA LEU A 190 -12.69 5.37 8.81
C LEU A 190 -14.02 6.12 8.69
N LEU A 191 -14.25 7.13 9.52
CA LEU A 191 -15.44 7.97 9.47
C LEU A 191 -15.52 8.70 8.12
N LEU A 192 -14.42 9.28 7.65
CA LEU A 192 -14.36 9.97 6.35
C LEU A 192 -14.64 9.01 5.18
N VAL A 193 -14.11 7.78 5.24
CA VAL A 193 -14.40 6.73 4.25
C VAL A 193 -15.89 6.38 4.23
N GLN A 194 -16.52 6.23 5.40
CA GLN A 194 -17.95 5.93 5.52
C GLN A 194 -18.82 7.09 5.04
N LEU A 195 -18.48 8.33 5.42
CA LEU A 195 -19.19 9.52 4.98
C LEU A 195 -19.12 9.70 3.46
N ASN A 196 -17.98 9.40 2.87
CA ASN A 196 -17.87 9.44 1.40
C ASN A 196 -18.70 8.33 0.75
N ALA A 197 -18.71 7.12 1.28
CA ALA A 197 -19.51 6.02 0.77
C ALA A 197 -21.02 6.33 0.81
N SER A 198 -21.49 6.98 1.87
CA SER A 198 -22.90 7.34 2.02
C SER A 198 -23.41 8.31 0.94
N ARG A 199 -22.50 9.06 0.29
CA ARG A 199 -22.84 9.93 -0.86
C ARG A 199 -23.22 9.12 -2.10
N PHE A 200 -22.62 7.93 -2.28
CA PHE A 200 -22.88 7.04 -3.42
C PHE A 200 -24.08 6.11 -3.20
N THR A 201 -24.45 5.88 -1.93
CA THR A 201 -25.58 5.00 -1.56
C THR A 201 -26.94 5.72 -1.58
N ARG A 202 -26.99 7.03 -1.88
CA ARG A 202 -28.27 7.70 -2.09
C ARG A 202 -28.97 7.05 -3.28
N PRO A 203 -30.20 6.52 -3.12
CA PRO A 203 -30.95 5.92 -4.22
C PRO A 203 -31.09 6.99 -5.31
N ARG A 204 -30.54 6.70 -6.49
CA ARG A 204 -30.81 7.49 -7.69
C ARG A 204 -32.32 7.43 -7.88
N LYS A 205 -33.01 8.56 -7.71
CA LYS A 205 -34.45 8.65 -8.02
C LYS A 205 -34.63 7.99 -9.38
N PRO A 206 -35.57 7.04 -9.53
CA PRO A 206 -35.84 6.49 -10.83
C PRO A 206 -36.23 7.68 -11.73
N ASN A 207 -35.40 7.91 -12.77
CA ASN A 207 -35.84 8.83 -13.82
C ASN A 207 -37.14 8.29 -14.29
N HIS A 208 -38.21 9.06 -14.15
CA HIS A 208 -39.46 8.82 -14.82
C HIS A 208 -39.11 8.82 -16.32
N GLU A 209 -38.90 7.63 -16.86
CA GLU A 209 -38.86 7.41 -18.29
C GLU A 209 -40.28 7.71 -18.71
N PRO A 210 -40.56 8.76 -19.52
CA PRO A 210 -41.90 8.97 -20.02
C PRO A 210 -42.23 7.74 -20.84
N ASP A 211 -43.31 7.09 -20.42
CA ASP A 211 -43.97 5.97 -21.07
C ASP A 211 -43.98 6.25 -22.59
N ARG A 212 -43.18 5.51 -23.31
CA ARG A 212 -43.18 5.55 -24.76
C ARG A 212 -44.44 4.76 -25.16
N GLN A 213 -45.57 5.51 -25.16
CA GLN A 213 -46.80 5.02 -25.70
C GLN A 213 -46.54 4.36 -27.06
N THR A 214 -46.81 3.08 -27.11
CA THR A 214 -46.89 2.28 -28.30
C THR A 214 -47.88 2.93 -29.23
N ASP A 215 -47.40 3.60 -30.28
CA ASP A 215 -48.23 3.98 -31.42
C ASP A 215 -48.72 2.68 -32.07
N PRO A 216 -50.03 2.48 -32.20
CA PRO A 216 -50.54 1.35 -32.95
C PRO A 216 -50.30 1.63 -34.44
N VAL A 217 -49.48 0.76 -35.05
CA VAL A 217 -49.29 0.75 -36.50
C VAL A 217 -50.64 0.42 -37.17
N ALA A 218 -51.17 1.39 -37.90
CA ALA A 218 -52.23 1.17 -38.90
C ALA A 218 -51.59 0.88 -40.26
#